data_1d9d4a155f17cc0d77af144639d3fc65
#
_entry.id   1d9d4a155f17cc0d77af144639d3fc65
#
_cell.length_a   1.000
_cell.length_b   1.000
_cell.length_c   1.000
_cell.angle_alpha   90.00
_cell.angle_beta   90.00
_cell.angle_gamma   90.00
#
_symmetry.space_group_name_H-M   'P 1'
#
loop_
_entity.id
_entity.type
_entity.pdbx_description
1 polymer ?
#
loop_
_entity_poly.entity_id
_entity_poly.type
_entity_poly.pdbx_seq_one_letter_code
_entity_poly.pdbx_strand_id
1 'polypeptide(L)'
;RKCKGQELLEKVCDHLNLLEKDYFGLTYEDRHDPRVWLEMDKRIAKFIKNEPWKFNFEVKFYPPDPAQLQEDITRYQLCLQIRNDILMGKLPCSFVTHALLGSYLVQSEIGDYDPDEHGRTYLKDFRFAPNQTPELEEKVMDLHRTHKGQTPAEAELHYLENAKKLAMYGVDLHPAKDSEGVDIMLGVCASGLLVYRDRLMTPEPTQKAGLFPRFGSKFRYSGRTHYETKKSVIERPAPRFERSLSGRGLTSRSMD
;
A
#
# COMPACT_ATOMS: atom_id res chain seq x y z
N ARG A 1 -21.20 -11.88 16.93
CA ARG A 1 -20.70 -11.37 18.25
C ARG A 1 -19.54 -12.19 18.86
N LYS A 2 -19.22 -13.43 18.36
CA LYS A 2 -18.10 -14.26 18.87
C LYS A 2 -16.86 -14.24 17.97
N CYS A 3 -16.92 -13.60 16.79
CA CYS A 3 -15.88 -13.58 15.77
C CYS A 3 -14.59 -12.92 16.30
N LYS A 4 -13.45 -13.54 16.03
CA LYS A 4 -12.11 -12.99 16.28
C LYS A 4 -11.63 -12.17 15.06
N GLY A 5 -10.66 -11.29 15.28
CA GLY A 5 -10.01 -10.51 14.22
C GLY A 5 -9.46 -11.41 13.11
N GLN A 6 -8.80 -12.51 13.47
CA GLN A 6 -8.22 -13.47 12.55
C GLN A 6 -9.28 -14.09 11.60
N GLU A 7 -10.43 -14.48 12.13
CA GLU A 7 -11.53 -15.06 11.34
C GLU A 7 -12.09 -14.06 10.31
N LEU A 8 -12.11 -12.76 10.66
CA LEU A 8 -12.54 -11.73 9.73
C LEU A 8 -11.50 -11.51 8.64
N LEU A 9 -10.22 -11.39 9.01
CA LEU A 9 -9.13 -11.22 8.04
C LEU A 9 -9.07 -12.39 7.05
N GLU A 10 -9.20 -13.63 7.54
CA GLU A 10 -9.23 -14.82 6.68
C GLU A 10 -10.37 -14.77 5.67
N LYS A 11 -11.57 -14.38 6.10
CA LYS A 11 -12.72 -14.24 5.19
C LYS A 11 -12.50 -13.16 4.12
N VAL A 12 -11.88 -12.04 4.49
CA VAL A 12 -11.54 -10.98 3.52
C VAL A 12 -10.52 -11.51 2.51
N CYS A 13 -9.45 -12.14 2.98
CA CYS A 13 -8.43 -12.71 2.11
C CYS A 13 -8.99 -13.83 1.19
N ASP A 14 -9.86 -14.68 1.72
CA ASP A 14 -10.52 -15.73 0.93
C ASP A 14 -11.43 -15.12 -0.15
N HIS A 15 -12.16 -14.05 0.17
CA HIS A 15 -12.97 -13.32 -0.80
C HIS A 15 -12.13 -12.66 -1.91
N LEU A 16 -10.94 -12.20 -1.58
CA LEU A 16 -9.99 -11.62 -2.53
C LEU A 16 -9.16 -12.67 -3.28
N ASN A 17 -9.29 -13.96 -2.96
CA ASN A 17 -8.42 -15.04 -3.43
C ASN A 17 -6.92 -14.77 -3.13
N LEU A 18 -6.63 -14.18 -1.98
CA LEU A 18 -5.32 -13.78 -1.55
C LEU A 18 -4.72 -14.84 -0.61
N LEU A 19 -3.61 -15.45 -0.99
CA LEU A 19 -2.91 -16.46 -0.19
C LEU A 19 -1.78 -15.87 0.66
N GLU A 20 -1.09 -14.86 0.16
CA GLU A 20 -0.01 -14.14 0.86
C GLU A 20 -0.57 -13.18 1.92
N LYS A 21 -1.31 -13.73 2.90
CA LYS A 21 -2.10 -12.98 3.90
C LYS A 21 -1.25 -12.20 4.90
N ASP A 22 0.02 -12.57 5.06
CA ASP A 22 0.91 -12.13 6.14
C ASP A 22 1.27 -10.63 6.08
N TYR A 23 1.15 -10.04 4.89
CA TYR A 23 1.41 -8.62 4.68
C TYR A 23 0.28 -7.69 5.10
N PHE A 24 -0.92 -8.23 5.38
CA PHE A 24 -2.14 -7.46 5.52
C PHE A 24 -2.71 -7.52 6.94
N GLY A 25 -3.53 -6.53 7.25
CA GLY A 25 -4.27 -6.45 8.49
C GLY A 25 -5.57 -5.69 8.31
N LEU A 26 -6.30 -5.57 9.39
CA LEU A 26 -7.52 -4.79 9.46
C LEU A 26 -7.34 -3.64 10.44
N THR A 27 -7.76 -2.45 10.05
CA THR A 27 -7.84 -1.29 10.93
C THR A 27 -9.30 -0.89 11.15
N TYR A 28 -9.53 -0.22 12.25
CA TYR A 28 -10.81 0.41 12.58
C TYR A 28 -10.56 1.77 13.21
N GLU A 29 -11.59 2.61 13.22
CA GLU A 29 -11.57 3.91 13.86
C GLU A 29 -12.05 3.78 15.31
N ASP A 30 -11.25 4.25 16.25
CA ASP A 30 -11.63 4.43 17.65
C ASP A 30 -11.85 5.92 17.94
N ARG A 31 -12.43 6.22 19.09
CA ARG A 31 -12.75 7.60 19.52
C ARG A 31 -11.52 8.53 19.62
N HIS A 32 -10.35 7.96 19.82
CA HIS A 32 -9.10 8.69 20.06
C HIS A 32 -8.08 8.53 18.94
N ASP A 33 -8.24 7.52 18.08
CA ASP A 33 -7.32 7.20 17.00
C ASP A 33 -8.11 6.78 15.76
N PRO A 34 -7.92 7.47 14.63
CA PRO A 34 -8.61 7.15 13.39
C PRO A 34 -8.11 5.86 12.73
N ARG A 35 -7.00 5.29 13.22
CA ARG A 35 -6.38 4.11 12.62
C ARG A 35 -5.78 3.17 13.66
N VAL A 36 -6.58 2.30 14.21
CA VAL A 36 -6.16 1.28 15.18
C VAL A 36 -6.12 -0.09 14.52
N TRP A 37 -5.01 -0.80 14.66
CA TRP A 37 -4.91 -2.17 14.19
C TRP A 37 -5.78 -3.12 15.02
N LEU A 38 -6.60 -3.91 14.34
CA LEU A 38 -7.41 -4.94 14.97
C LEU A 38 -6.51 -6.07 15.50
N GLU A 39 -6.67 -6.41 16.77
CA GLU A 39 -5.96 -7.54 17.38
C GLU A 39 -6.56 -8.88 16.90
N MET A 40 -5.73 -9.69 16.26
CA MET A 40 -6.18 -10.89 15.55
C MET A 40 -6.65 -12.01 16.48
N ASP A 41 -6.06 -12.16 17.66
CA ASP A 41 -6.37 -13.20 18.64
C ASP A 41 -7.61 -12.90 19.51
N LYS A 42 -8.08 -11.66 19.50
CA LYS A 42 -9.17 -11.20 20.35
C LYS A 42 -10.51 -11.10 19.62
N ARG A 43 -11.59 -11.13 20.38
CA ARG A 43 -12.95 -10.95 19.85
C ARG A 43 -13.19 -9.50 19.47
N ILE A 44 -13.69 -9.25 18.28
CA ILE A 44 -13.97 -7.91 17.74
C ILE A 44 -14.90 -7.10 18.66
N ALA A 45 -15.91 -7.73 19.23
CA ALA A 45 -16.87 -7.10 20.14
C ALA A 45 -16.24 -6.54 21.45
N LYS A 46 -14.96 -6.84 21.74
CA LYS A 46 -14.25 -6.21 22.87
C LYS A 46 -13.78 -4.80 22.55
N PHE A 47 -13.48 -4.53 21.29
CA PHE A 47 -12.94 -3.27 20.81
C PHE A 47 -14.05 -2.34 20.33
N ILE A 48 -14.98 -2.87 19.52
CA ILE A 48 -16.03 -2.10 18.89
C ILE A 48 -17.36 -2.44 19.56
N LYS A 49 -17.80 -1.53 20.43
CA LYS A 49 -19.05 -1.71 21.21
C LYS A 49 -20.27 -1.21 20.48
N ASN A 50 -20.12 -0.22 19.60
CA ASN A 50 -21.18 0.43 18.87
C ASN A 50 -21.12 0.10 17.37
N GLU A 51 -22.26 -0.05 16.74
CA GLU A 51 -22.40 -0.19 15.29
C GLU A 51 -22.51 1.20 14.63
N PRO A 52 -22.13 1.33 13.35
CA PRO A 52 -21.72 0.27 12.43
C PRO A 52 -20.24 -0.12 12.55
N TRP A 53 -19.98 -1.42 12.40
CA TRP A 53 -18.61 -1.94 12.35
C TRP A 53 -18.02 -1.67 10.98
N LYS A 54 -17.05 -0.76 10.92
CA LYS A 54 -16.28 -0.43 9.72
C LYS A 54 -14.83 -0.86 9.91
N PHE A 55 -14.32 -1.57 8.93
CA PHE A 55 -12.93 -1.98 8.88
C PHE A 55 -12.32 -1.58 7.55
N ASN A 56 -11.04 -1.23 7.58
CA ASN A 56 -10.24 -1.05 6.38
C ASN A 56 -9.27 -2.22 6.28
N PHE A 57 -9.16 -2.78 5.09
CA PHE A 57 -8.15 -3.77 4.76
C PHE A 57 -6.91 -3.02 4.28
N GLU A 58 -5.79 -3.19 4.96
CA GLU A 58 -4.58 -2.40 4.73
C GLU A 58 -3.33 -3.28 4.76
N VAL A 59 -2.28 -2.83 4.06
CA VAL A 59 -0.95 -3.39 4.18
C VAL A 59 -0.39 -3.02 5.56
N LYS A 60 -0.07 -4.02 6.34
CA LYS A 60 0.53 -3.88 7.67
C LYS A 60 2.05 -4.00 7.62
N PHE A 61 2.55 -4.91 6.81
CA PHE A 61 3.97 -5.17 6.65
C PHE A 61 4.36 -5.01 5.18
N TYR A 62 5.10 -3.96 4.89
CA TYR A 62 5.55 -3.65 3.52
C TYR A 62 6.73 -4.54 3.17
N PRO A 63 6.66 -5.33 2.08
CA PRO A 63 7.77 -6.16 1.65
C PRO A 63 8.95 -5.27 1.21
N PRO A 64 10.17 -5.51 1.72
CA PRO A 64 11.36 -4.77 1.29
C PRO A 64 11.67 -4.97 -0.19
N ASP A 65 11.32 -6.13 -0.72
CA ASP A 65 11.48 -6.46 -2.13
C ASP A 65 10.18 -7.01 -2.73
N PRO A 66 9.32 -6.15 -3.30
CA PRO A 66 8.05 -6.54 -3.89
C PRO A 66 8.17 -7.51 -5.08
N ALA A 67 9.33 -7.57 -5.73
CA ALA A 67 9.58 -8.51 -6.82
C ALA A 67 9.53 -9.99 -6.38
N GLN A 68 9.74 -10.24 -5.08
CA GLN A 68 9.67 -11.60 -4.53
C GLN A 68 8.25 -12.05 -4.19
N LEU A 69 7.26 -11.19 -4.26
CA LEU A 69 5.85 -11.57 -4.09
C LEU A 69 5.45 -12.55 -5.21
N GLN A 70 4.70 -13.58 -4.84
CA GLN A 70 4.34 -14.65 -5.78
C GLN A 70 3.03 -14.37 -6.51
N GLU A 71 2.11 -13.67 -5.86
CA GLU A 71 0.76 -13.44 -6.36
C GLU A 71 0.59 -12.05 -6.96
N ASP A 72 -0.04 -11.97 -8.14
CA ASP A 72 -0.41 -10.68 -8.74
C ASP A 72 -1.39 -9.90 -7.88
N ILE A 73 -2.32 -10.60 -7.21
CA ILE A 73 -3.27 -9.96 -6.30
C ILE A 73 -2.58 -9.28 -5.13
N THR A 74 -1.50 -9.86 -4.60
CA THR A 74 -0.71 -9.25 -3.52
C THR A 74 -0.04 -7.97 -4.01
N ARG A 75 0.58 -8.00 -5.21
CA ARG A 75 1.17 -6.81 -5.84
C ARG A 75 0.13 -5.73 -6.09
N TYR A 76 -1.02 -6.10 -6.64
CA TYR A 76 -2.12 -5.18 -6.87
C TYR A 76 -2.60 -4.47 -5.59
N GLN A 77 -2.85 -5.24 -4.52
CA GLN A 77 -3.28 -4.67 -3.23
C GLN A 77 -2.21 -3.75 -2.63
N LEU A 78 -0.93 -4.09 -2.79
CA LEU A 78 0.17 -3.24 -2.36
C LEU A 78 0.23 -1.94 -3.19
N CYS A 79 0.03 -2.00 -4.51
CA CYS A 79 -0.07 -0.81 -5.35
C CYS A 79 -1.21 0.11 -4.93
N LEU A 80 -2.39 -0.44 -4.63
CA LEU A 80 -3.53 0.33 -4.13
C LEU A 80 -3.22 1.03 -2.80
N GLN A 81 -2.55 0.34 -1.88
CA GLN A 81 -2.13 0.92 -0.61
C GLN A 81 -1.13 2.06 -0.81
N ILE A 82 -0.08 1.85 -1.61
CA ILE A 82 0.93 2.87 -1.89
C ILE A 82 0.32 4.08 -2.57
N ARG A 83 -0.58 3.87 -3.54
CA ARG A 83 -1.35 4.96 -4.17
C ARG A 83 -2.11 5.77 -3.12
N ASN A 84 -2.80 5.11 -2.21
CA ASN A 84 -3.51 5.79 -1.13
C ASN A 84 -2.57 6.54 -0.20
N ASP A 85 -1.42 5.96 0.17
CA ASP A 85 -0.42 6.59 1.02
C ASP A 85 0.18 7.86 0.36
N ILE A 86 0.39 7.83 -0.96
CA ILE A 86 0.80 9.01 -1.74
C ILE A 86 -0.30 10.07 -1.72
N LEU A 87 -1.55 9.70 -2.02
CA LEU A 87 -2.69 10.64 -2.08
C LEU A 87 -2.98 11.29 -0.73
N MET A 88 -2.78 10.56 0.37
CA MET A 88 -2.94 11.06 1.73
C MET A 88 -1.72 11.82 2.25
N GLY A 89 -0.66 11.96 1.46
CA GLY A 89 0.58 12.62 1.85
C GLY A 89 1.43 11.85 2.86
N LYS A 90 1.10 10.59 3.15
CA LYS A 90 1.90 9.72 4.03
C LYS A 90 3.20 9.29 3.38
N LEU A 91 3.20 9.15 2.06
CA LEU A 91 4.36 8.77 1.26
C LEU A 91 4.69 9.90 0.29
N PRO A 92 5.49 10.88 0.73
CA PRO A 92 5.87 12.01 -0.12
C PRO A 92 6.83 11.55 -1.22
N CYS A 93 6.67 12.12 -2.39
CA CYS A 93 7.57 11.90 -3.51
C CYS A 93 7.71 13.15 -4.39
N SER A 94 8.78 13.19 -5.18
CA SER A 94 9.06 14.30 -6.08
C SER A 94 8.07 14.33 -7.25
N PHE A 95 7.99 15.48 -7.93
CA PHE A 95 7.21 15.63 -9.17
C PHE A 95 7.53 14.55 -10.20
N VAL A 96 8.81 14.27 -10.43
CA VAL A 96 9.27 13.25 -11.38
C VAL A 96 8.81 11.86 -10.97
N THR A 97 8.87 11.57 -9.67
CA THR A 97 8.42 10.27 -9.14
C THR A 97 6.90 10.14 -9.24
N HIS A 98 6.14 11.20 -8.94
CA HIS A 98 4.68 11.21 -9.15
C HIS A 98 4.32 10.90 -10.60
N ALA A 99 5.02 11.54 -11.56
CA ALA A 99 4.78 11.32 -12.98
C ALA A 99 5.08 9.87 -13.38
N LEU A 100 6.20 9.33 -12.91
CA LEU A 100 6.61 7.96 -13.22
C LEU A 100 5.66 6.92 -12.62
N LEU A 101 5.34 7.04 -11.33
CA LEU A 101 4.40 6.15 -10.66
C LEU A 101 2.99 6.27 -11.28
N GLY A 102 2.55 7.49 -11.56
CA GLY A 102 1.28 7.75 -12.23
C GLY A 102 1.20 7.07 -13.60
N SER A 103 2.27 7.12 -14.40
CA SER A 103 2.28 6.49 -15.72
C SER A 103 2.18 4.96 -15.69
N TYR A 104 2.83 4.31 -14.72
CA TYR A 104 2.67 2.86 -14.52
C TYR A 104 1.26 2.50 -14.03
N LEU A 105 0.67 3.34 -13.17
CA LEU A 105 -0.69 3.13 -12.71
C LEU A 105 -1.67 3.19 -13.88
N VAL A 106 -1.53 4.21 -14.75
CA VAL A 106 -2.35 4.36 -15.95
C VAL A 106 -2.18 3.14 -16.86
N GLN A 107 -0.93 2.71 -17.14
CA GLN A 107 -0.66 1.52 -17.94
C GLN A 107 -1.32 0.26 -17.36
N SER A 108 -1.31 0.10 -16.03
CA SER A 108 -1.92 -1.07 -15.40
C SER A 108 -3.45 -1.05 -15.44
N GLU A 109 -4.07 0.14 -15.41
CA GLU A 109 -5.53 0.28 -15.36
C GLU A 109 -6.19 0.27 -16.74
N ILE A 110 -5.59 0.91 -17.73
CA ILE A 110 -6.19 1.08 -19.08
C ILE A 110 -5.37 0.46 -20.22
N GLY A 111 -4.17 -0.09 -19.94
CA GLY A 111 -3.31 -0.68 -20.96
C GLY A 111 -2.55 0.35 -21.79
N ASP A 112 -2.20 -0.01 -23.02
CA ASP A 112 -1.40 0.81 -23.92
C ASP A 112 -2.10 2.12 -24.29
N TYR A 113 -1.29 3.18 -24.46
CA TYR A 113 -1.79 4.43 -25.01
C TYR A 113 -2.29 4.23 -26.43
N ASP A 114 -3.54 4.58 -26.68
CA ASP A 114 -4.16 4.63 -28.01
C ASP A 114 -4.55 6.09 -28.33
N PRO A 115 -3.97 6.72 -29.37
CA PRO A 115 -4.29 8.10 -29.75
C PRO A 115 -5.74 8.29 -30.20
N ASP A 116 -6.42 7.24 -30.67
CA ASP A 116 -7.79 7.32 -31.14
C ASP A 116 -8.81 7.27 -30.00
N GLU A 117 -8.47 6.55 -28.91
CA GLU A 117 -9.33 6.42 -27.72
C GLU A 117 -8.94 7.42 -26.62
N HIS A 118 -7.65 7.72 -26.48
CA HIS A 118 -7.11 8.54 -25.40
C HIS A 118 -6.90 9.98 -25.84
N GLY A 119 -7.95 10.79 -25.72
CA GLY A 119 -7.87 12.24 -25.96
C GLY A 119 -6.99 12.96 -24.90
N ARG A 120 -6.78 14.28 -25.11
CA ARG A 120 -5.92 15.10 -24.22
C ARG A 120 -6.32 15.12 -22.74
N THR A 121 -7.50 14.62 -22.39
CA THR A 121 -8.07 14.72 -21.04
C THR A 121 -8.41 13.37 -20.43
N TYR A 122 -7.90 12.26 -20.97
CA TYR A 122 -8.23 10.91 -20.48
C TYR A 122 -7.76 10.65 -19.04
N LEU A 123 -6.80 11.45 -18.53
CA LEU A 123 -6.31 11.33 -17.15
C LEU A 123 -7.12 12.12 -16.13
N LYS A 124 -8.11 12.91 -16.52
CA LYS A 124 -8.90 13.75 -15.59
C LYS A 124 -9.56 12.97 -14.45
N ASP A 125 -9.91 11.73 -14.69
CA ASP A 125 -10.54 10.87 -13.70
C ASP A 125 -9.54 10.09 -12.84
N PHE A 126 -8.28 10.10 -13.22
CA PHE A 126 -7.24 9.46 -12.44
C PHE A 126 -6.79 10.35 -11.28
N ARG A 127 -6.49 9.71 -10.16
CA ARG A 127 -5.91 10.36 -8.98
C ARG A 127 -4.61 9.65 -8.63
N PHE A 128 -3.48 10.33 -8.83
CA PHE A 128 -2.13 9.80 -8.56
C PHE A 128 -1.23 10.74 -7.77
N ALA A 129 -1.68 11.96 -7.47
CA ALA A 129 -0.96 12.91 -6.62
C ALA A 129 -1.94 13.75 -5.78
N PRO A 130 -1.54 14.22 -4.58
CA PRO A 130 -2.38 15.08 -3.74
C PRO A 130 -2.73 16.39 -4.44
N ASN A 131 -1.73 17.00 -5.10
CA ASN A 131 -1.85 18.24 -5.87
C ASN A 131 -1.58 17.91 -7.34
N GLN A 132 -2.58 17.44 -8.03
CA GLN A 132 -2.48 17.05 -9.43
C GLN A 132 -2.63 18.28 -10.31
N THR A 133 -1.53 18.66 -10.99
CA THR A 133 -1.48 19.81 -11.91
C THR A 133 -1.56 19.36 -13.36
N PRO A 134 -1.98 20.23 -14.30
CA PRO A 134 -1.96 19.90 -15.72
C PRO A 134 -0.58 19.49 -16.24
N GLU A 135 0.49 20.12 -15.74
CA GLU A 135 1.86 19.74 -16.12
C GLU A 135 2.22 18.33 -15.66
N LEU A 136 1.72 17.92 -14.47
CA LEU A 136 1.90 16.56 -14.00
C LEU A 136 1.15 15.56 -14.88
N GLU A 137 -0.07 15.86 -15.27
CA GLU A 137 -0.87 15.03 -16.18
C GLU A 137 -0.20 14.89 -17.55
N GLU A 138 0.30 15.99 -18.13
CA GLU A 138 1.05 15.94 -19.39
C GLU A 138 2.29 15.05 -19.28
N LYS A 139 3.04 15.17 -18.18
CA LYS A 139 4.21 14.35 -17.97
C LYS A 139 3.87 12.87 -17.79
N VAL A 140 2.76 12.56 -17.12
CA VAL A 140 2.23 11.19 -17.03
C VAL A 140 1.83 10.66 -18.40
N MET A 141 1.15 11.46 -19.23
CA MET A 141 0.80 11.07 -20.60
C MET A 141 2.02 10.74 -21.45
N ASP A 142 3.07 11.57 -21.37
CA ASP A 142 4.31 11.33 -22.11
C ASP A 142 4.99 10.02 -21.69
N LEU A 143 5.05 9.77 -20.40
CA LEU A 143 5.62 8.53 -19.89
C LEU A 143 4.76 7.32 -20.19
N HIS A 144 3.43 7.44 -20.12
CA HIS A 144 2.50 6.35 -20.46
C HIS A 144 2.72 5.84 -21.89
N ARG A 145 2.95 6.73 -22.87
CA ARG A 145 3.29 6.36 -24.25
C ARG A 145 4.51 5.48 -24.38
N THR A 146 5.44 5.57 -23.43
CA THR A 146 6.67 4.76 -23.43
C THR A 146 6.49 3.35 -22.87
N HIS A 147 5.35 3.06 -22.23
CA HIS A 147 5.07 1.77 -21.59
C HIS A 147 4.38 0.75 -22.50
N LYS A 148 4.28 1.05 -23.80
CA LYS A 148 3.61 0.19 -24.77
C LYS A 148 4.04 -1.27 -24.67
N GLY A 149 3.06 -2.16 -24.63
CA GLY A 149 3.24 -3.61 -24.55
C GLY A 149 3.43 -4.16 -23.13
N GLN A 150 3.49 -3.31 -22.10
CA GLN A 150 3.53 -3.81 -20.72
C GLN A 150 2.16 -4.31 -20.30
N THR A 151 2.14 -5.53 -19.79
CA THR A 151 0.95 -6.08 -19.15
C THR A 151 0.66 -5.34 -17.83
N PRO A 152 -0.57 -5.38 -17.33
CA PRO A 152 -0.90 -4.83 -16.03
C PRO A 152 0.02 -5.33 -14.91
N ALA A 153 0.35 -6.61 -14.87
CA ALA A 153 1.24 -7.18 -13.85
C ALA A 153 2.68 -6.64 -13.93
N GLU A 154 3.20 -6.44 -15.14
CA GLU A 154 4.52 -5.84 -15.37
C GLU A 154 4.52 -4.36 -14.97
N ALA A 155 3.49 -3.60 -15.32
CA ALA A 155 3.36 -2.20 -14.92
C ALA A 155 3.29 -2.05 -13.40
N GLU A 156 2.54 -2.90 -12.70
CA GLU A 156 2.49 -2.93 -11.24
C GLU A 156 3.83 -3.29 -10.61
N LEU A 157 4.55 -4.24 -11.19
CA LEU A 157 5.89 -4.59 -10.70
C LEU A 157 6.83 -3.39 -10.83
N HIS A 158 6.83 -2.71 -11.98
CA HIS A 158 7.63 -1.49 -12.17
C HIS A 158 7.22 -0.35 -11.22
N TYR A 159 5.92 -0.19 -10.99
CA TYR A 159 5.40 0.74 -9.98
C TYR A 159 6.01 0.45 -8.61
N LEU A 160 5.94 -0.79 -8.15
CA LEU A 160 6.46 -1.22 -6.85
C LEU A 160 7.97 -1.10 -6.75
N GLU A 161 8.70 -1.46 -7.82
CA GLU A 161 10.17 -1.33 -7.89
C GLU A 161 10.65 0.14 -7.78
N ASN A 162 9.82 1.10 -8.19
CA ASN A 162 10.12 2.51 -8.02
C ASN A 162 9.62 3.04 -6.67
N ALA A 163 8.45 2.60 -6.21
CA ALA A 163 7.91 3.02 -4.92
C ALA A 163 8.78 2.56 -3.73
N LYS A 164 9.36 1.36 -3.78
CA LYS A 164 10.25 0.85 -2.72
C LYS A 164 11.51 1.70 -2.48
N LYS A 165 11.89 2.55 -3.45
CA LYS A 165 13.05 3.46 -3.35
C LYS A 165 12.73 4.74 -2.59
N LEU A 166 11.46 5.02 -2.32
CA LEU A 166 11.04 6.20 -1.58
C LEU A 166 11.46 6.09 -0.12
N ALA A 167 11.99 7.19 0.43
CA ALA A 167 12.54 7.21 1.79
C ALA A 167 11.55 6.79 2.88
N MET A 168 10.24 7.08 2.66
CA MET A 168 9.18 6.76 3.62
C MET A 168 8.42 5.47 3.28
N TYR A 169 8.88 4.69 2.28
CA TYR A 169 8.25 3.42 1.94
C TYR A 169 8.26 2.46 3.13
N GLY A 170 7.08 1.98 3.52
CA GLY A 170 6.91 1.03 4.62
C GLY A 170 7.29 1.57 5.99
N VAL A 171 7.37 2.88 6.16
CA VAL A 171 7.65 3.53 7.46
C VAL A 171 6.34 3.84 8.17
N ASP A 172 6.12 3.22 9.32
CA ASP A 172 4.99 3.52 10.20
C ASP A 172 5.42 4.55 11.25
N LEU A 173 4.80 5.74 11.21
CA LEU A 173 5.20 6.90 12.01
C LEU A 173 4.39 7.00 13.30
N HIS A 174 5.10 7.17 14.42
CA HIS A 174 4.54 7.34 15.75
C HIS A 174 5.08 8.61 16.42
N PRO A 175 4.23 9.51 16.92
CA PRO A 175 4.68 10.68 17.65
C PRO A 175 5.30 10.25 19.00
N ALA A 176 6.42 10.87 19.35
CA ALA A 176 7.14 10.62 20.59
C ALA A 176 7.85 11.88 21.09
N LYS A 177 8.45 11.83 22.26
CA LYS A 177 9.35 12.87 22.77
C LYS A 177 10.70 12.24 23.07
N ASP A 178 11.74 13.00 22.79
CA ASP A 178 13.10 12.61 23.18
C ASP A 178 13.36 12.84 24.67
N SER A 179 14.57 12.53 25.15
CA SER A 179 14.96 12.70 26.55
C SER A 179 14.96 14.17 27.02
N GLU A 180 14.98 15.11 26.08
CA GLU A 180 14.96 16.55 26.35
C GLU A 180 13.55 17.14 26.27
N GLY A 181 12.54 16.29 25.97
CA GLY A 181 11.14 16.68 25.83
C GLY A 181 10.79 17.28 24.46
N VAL A 182 11.68 17.19 23.49
CA VAL A 182 11.45 17.68 22.11
C VAL A 182 10.56 16.67 21.38
N ASP A 183 9.56 17.20 20.65
CA ASP A 183 8.68 16.38 19.83
C ASP A 183 9.43 15.78 18.64
N ILE A 184 9.34 14.46 18.49
CA ILE A 184 9.95 13.67 17.42
C ILE A 184 8.93 12.73 16.82
N MET A 185 9.24 12.19 15.63
CA MET A 185 8.51 11.05 15.06
C MET A 185 9.41 9.82 15.05
N LEU A 186 8.91 8.72 15.58
CA LEU A 186 9.54 7.41 15.46
C LEU A 186 8.96 6.67 14.27
N GLY A 187 9.81 6.33 13.31
CA GLY A 187 9.46 5.51 12.16
C GLY A 187 9.83 4.05 12.41
N VAL A 188 8.85 3.16 12.32
CA VAL A 188 9.06 1.71 12.39
C VAL A 188 9.02 1.15 10.98
N CYS A 189 10.08 0.47 10.56
CA CYS A 189 10.14 -0.14 9.23
C CYS A 189 10.91 -1.47 9.24
N ALA A 190 10.95 -2.16 8.10
CA ALA A 190 11.63 -3.45 7.97
C ALA A 190 13.13 -3.39 8.31
N SER A 191 13.80 -2.26 8.12
CA SER A 191 15.21 -2.06 8.43
C SER A 191 15.48 -1.65 9.89
N GLY A 192 14.45 -1.34 10.68
CA GLY A 192 14.57 -0.96 12.09
C GLY A 192 13.79 0.29 12.46
N LEU A 193 14.30 1.03 13.44
CA LEU A 193 13.70 2.27 13.92
C LEU A 193 14.44 3.48 13.35
N LEU A 194 13.65 4.43 12.85
CA LEU A 194 14.10 5.72 12.35
C LEU A 194 13.61 6.83 13.29
N VAL A 195 14.42 7.88 13.47
CA VAL A 195 14.05 9.04 14.28
C VAL A 195 14.03 10.28 13.40
N TYR A 196 12.92 10.98 13.38
CA TYR A 196 12.74 12.24 12.64
C TYR A 196 12.53 13.37 13.65
N ARG A 197 13.39 14.38 13.64
CA ARG A 197 13.35 15.51 14.58
C ARG A 197 12.49 16.68 14.13
N ASP A 198 12.21 16.78 12.84
CA ASP A 198 11.46 17.93 12.30
C ASP A 198 10.23 17.50 11.52
N ARG A 199 9.18 18.31 11.56
CA ARG A 199 7.94 18.10 10.80
C ARG A 199 8.15 18.17 9.27
N LEU A 200 9.25 18.71 8.83
CA LEU A 200 9.72 18.65 7.44
C LEU A 200 10.50 17.35 7.29
N MET A 201 9.82 16.30 6.92
CA MET A 201 10.27 14.93 6.72
C MET A 201 11.47 14.78 5.77
N THR A 202 12.60 15.36 6.12
CA THR A 202 13.90 14.99 5.56
C THR A 202 14.50 14.00 6.54
N PRO A 203 14.73 12.73 6.16
CA PRO A 203 15.47 11.81 7.01
C PRO A 203 16.88 12.35 7.17
N GLU A 204 17.19 12.95 8.32
CA GLU A 204 18.59 12.98 8.72
C GLU A 204 18.99 11.53 9.02
N PRO A 205 20.04 11.01 8.39
CA PRO A 205 20.61 9.73 8.76
C PRO A 205 21.27 9.92 10.14
N THR A 206 20.45 9.86 11.19
CA THR A 206 21.00 9.74 12.53
C THR A 206 21.73 8.42 12.59
N GLN A 207 23.04 8.57 12.79
CA GLN A 207 24.01 7.51 13.01
C GLN A 207 23.36 6.26 13.59
N LYS A 208 23.77 5.14 13.00
CA LYS A 208 23.46 3.77 13.44
C LYS A 208 22.95 3.72 14.86
N ALA A 209 21.70 3.29 15.04
CA ALA A 209 21.04 3.12 16.30
C ALA A 209 21.79 2.12 17.21
N GLY A 210 22.99 2.52 17.67
CA GLY A 210 23.80 1.76 18.62
C GLY A 210 23.45 2.05 20.07
N LEU A 211 22.54 3.01 20.34
CA LEU A 211 22.22 3.44 21.69
C LEU A 211 20.83 3.02 22.19
N PHE A 212 20.01 2.41 21.34
CA PHE A 212 18.79 1.79 21.83
C PHE A 212 19.08 0.33 22.17
N PRO A 213 18.70 -0.14 23.38
CA PRO A 213 18.75 -1.58 23.69
C PRO A 213 18.05 -2.29 22.53
N ARG A 214 18.68 -3.36 22.04
CA ARG A 214 18.08 -4.23 21.04
C ARG A 214 16.66 -4.60 21.48
N PHE A 215 15.66 -3.85 21.00
CA PHE A 215 14.25 -4.25 21.09
C PHE A 215 13.99 -5.47 20.20
N GLY A 216 14.96 -6.35 20.11
CA GLY A 216 15.06 -7.42 19.14
C GLY A 216 14.22 -8.64 19.42
N SER A 217 13.36 -8.69 20.44
CA SER A 217 12.61 -9.94 20.67
C SER A 217 11.12 -9.80 20.98
N LYS A 218 10.63 -8.60 21.26
CA LYS A 218 9.21 -8.41 21.61
C LYS A 218 8.29 -8.11 20.43
N PHE A 219 8.84 -7.75 19.28
CA PHE A 219 8.09 -7.47 18.04
C PHE A 219 8.37 -8.53 16.98
N ARG A 220 8.44 -9.80 17.37
CA ARG A 220 8.40 -10.86 16.38
C ARG A 220 7.03 -10.85 15.73
N TYR A 221 7.03 -10.67 14.42
CA TYR A 221 5.91 -11.01 13.57
C TYR A 221 5.43 -12.42 13.93
N SER A 222 4.16 -12.54 14.34
CA SER A 222 3.57 -13.81 14.79
C SER A 222 2.80 -14.55 13.68
N GLY A 223 2.81 -14.00 12.47
CA GLY A 223 2.22 -14.63 11.29
C GLY A 223 3.19 -15.58 10.59
N ARG A 224 2.78 -16.08 9.44
CA ARG A 224 3.67 -16.88 8.59
C ARG A 224 4.82 -16.02 8.10
N THR A 225 6.02 -16.60 8.09
CA THR A 225 7.18 -15.95 7.48
C THR A 225 7.00 -15.89 5.95
N HIS A 226 7.72 -14.99 5.30
CA HIS A 226 7.77 -14.95 3.83
C HIS A 226 8.11 -16.33 3.23
N TYR A 227 9.00 -17.08 3.90
CA TYR A 227 9.36 -18.44 3.49
C TYR A 227 8.17 -19.40 3.58
N GLU A 228 7.39 -19.36 4.65
CA GLU A 228 6.20 -20.20 4.85
C GLU A 228 5.09 -19.85 3.87
N THR A 229 4.87 -18.55 3.62
CA THR A 229 3.93 -18.07 2.59
C THR A 229 4.35 -18.58 1.21
N LYS A 230 5.62 -18.40 0.85
CA LYS A 230 6.17 -18.88 -0.44
C LYS A 230 5.98 -20.39 -0.59
N LYS A 231 6.26 -21.18 0.45
CA LYS A 231 6.07 -22.62 0.43
C LYS A 231 4.60 -22.99 0.23
N SER A 232 3.69 -22.33 0.93
CA SER A 232 2.24 -22.58 0.83
C SER A 232 1.66 -22.23 -0.55
N VAL A 233 2.22 -21.22 -1.23
CA VAL A 233 1.83 -20.83 -2.60
C VAL A 233 2.33 -21.86 -3.63
N ILE A 234 3.56 -22.37 -3.47
CA ILE A 234 4.11 -23.40 -4.36
C ILE A 234 3.33 -24.72 -4.26
N GLU A 235 2.84 -25.07 -3.07
CA GLU A 235 2.10 -26.31 -2.81
C GLU A 235 0.62 -26.23 -3.24
N ARG A 236 0.12 -25.08 -3.67
CA ARG A 236 -1.27 -24.87 -4.12
C ARG A 236 -1.32 -24.53 -5.61
N PRO A 237 -2.35 -24.99 -6.34
CA PRO A 237 -2.56 -24.53 -7.70
C PRO A 237 -2.75 -23.01 -7.70
N ALA A 238 -2.10 -22.34 -8.65
CA ALA A 238 -2.17 -20.88 -8.78
C ALA A 238 -3.63 -20.43 -8.90
N PRO A 239 -4.10 -19.52 -8.03
CA PRO A 239 -5.43 -18.98 -8.14
C PRO A 239 -5.55 -18.18 -9.45
N ARG A 240 -6.63 -18.38 -10.19
CA ARG A 240 -6.97 -17.50 -11.30
C ARG A 240 -7.47 -16.18 -10.72
N PHE A 241 -6.67 -15.14 -10.90
CA PHE A 241 -7.05 -13.79 -10.57
C PHE A 241 -7.62 -13.11 -11.82
N GLU A 242 -8.93 -12.89 -11.82
CA GLU A 242 -9.57 -11.99 -12.77
C GLU A 242 -9.70 -10.63 -12.11
N ARG A 243 -9.07 -9.61 -12.69
CA ARG A 243 -9.22 -8.24 -12.22
C ARG A 243 -10.67 -7.82 -12.39
N SER A 244 -11.35 -7.59 -11.30
CA SER A 244 -12.51 -6.72 -11.34
C SER A 244 -11.98 -5.30 -11.56
N LEU A 245 -12.27 -4.71 -12.70
CA LEU A 245 -12.14 -3.28 -12.91
C LEU A 245 -12.88 -2.60 -11.77
N SER A 246 -12.13 -2.06 -10.81
CA SER A 246 -12.72 -1.47 -9.62
C SER A 246 -13.63 -0.34 -10.03
N GLY A 247 -14.91 -0.61 -10.01
CA GLY A 247 -16.04 0.28 -9.85
C GLY A 247 -15.96 1.66 -10.48
N ARG A 248 -15.75 1.76 -11.79
CA ARG A 248 -16.33 2.84 -12.59
C ARG A 248 -17.11 2.18 -13.70
N GLY A 249 -18.42 2.17 -13.51
CA GLY A 249 -19.32 1.76 -14.56
C GLY A 249 -19.10 2.59 -15.80
N LEU A 250 -18.42 2.03 -16.76
CA LEU A 250 -18.68 2.34 -18.13
C LEU A 250 -20.07 1.77 -18.42
N THR A 251 -21.08 2.57 -18.19
CA THR A 251 -22.38 2.32 -18.78
C THR A 251 -22.18 2.40 -20.28
N SER A 252 -21.97 1.25 -20.91
CA SER A 252 -22.21 1.13 -22.33
C SER A 252 -23.70 1.39 -22.54
N ARG A 253 -24.04 2.61 -22.94
CA ARG A 253 -25.32 2.86 -23.59
C ARG A 253 -25.27 2.12 -24.91
N SER A 254 -25.92 0.98 -24.99
CA SER A 254 -26.38 0.46 -26.26
C SER A 254 -27.34 1.49 -26.83
N MET A 255 -26.95 2.11 -27.95
CA MET A 255 -27.92 2.78 -28.83
C MET A 255 -28.55 1.67 -29.67
N ASP A 256 -29.81 1.44 -29.46
CA ASP A 256 -30.73 0.98 -30.46
C ASP A 256 -31.08 2.13 -31.40
#